data_2b04c57f22313767fa44a65dbbfad264
#
_entry.id   2b04c57f22313767fa44a65dbbfad264
#
_cell.length_a   1.000
_cell.length_b   1.000
_cell.length_c   1.000
_cell.angle_alpha   90.00
_cell.angle_beta   90.00
_cell.angle_gamma   90.00
#
_symmetry.space_group_name_H-M   'P 1'
#
loop_
_entity.id
_entity.type
_entity.pdbx_description
1 polymer ?
#
loop_
_entity_poly.entity_id
_entity_poly.type
_entity_poly.pdbx_seq_one_letter_code
_entity_poly.pdbx_strand_id
1 'polypeptide(L)'
;MDRRLRNRILIFLVAAGLLAYALVALSGRQPVAKISGVYPVRENIVSSISSNGKVEPIAPYVVRAQLATFVEKVFAIEGQQVKTGQLLLELNVKDAAASLAQSRARLLKAQDDFRAANSGGRADEAARVTGDLGKTIAERDRLQRQHDALQRLLAEQAATKDELSANELELAKAQSEVTRLTAAKQEFERNVHLSSGVSSLQVQQAQSEVAALEEKVRDGHITAPIDGTLYSFPVHQGDFVKVGDLLAEMADLHQVRVRAFVDEPEIGALAPNQPVRITWDAMPDHSWQGVTEVIPKQVVPRGTRSVGELLCSVNNDKLQLLPNVNVGVRINSQERRNVLVVPRGTVATEDGQRYVFVVKSGLGARMLEKRQIQVGIADSTHYEVVSGLDGKELVALPSDVELQDGMHVKIISTESAFLQGHHDDR
;
A
#
# COMPACT_ATOMS: atom_id res chain seq x y z
N MET A 1 -78.64 -2.47 79.27
CA MET A 1 -77.66 -2.06 78.29
C MET A 1 -78.07 -0.68 77.79
N ASP A 2 -77.30 0.33 78.17
CA ASP A 2 -77.70 1.73 78.03
C ASP A 2 -77.86 2.19 76.53
N ARG A 3 -79.03 2.79 76.29
CA ARG A 3 -79.37 3.30 74.98
C ARG A 3 -78.32 4.26 74.39
N ARG A 4 -77.53 4.88 75.23
CA ARG A 4 -76.43 5.79 74.84
C ARG A 4 -75.17 5.06 74.38
N LEU A 5 -74.90 3.84 74.83
CA LEU A 5 -73.77 3.00 74.44
C LEU A 5 -74.01 2.39 73.04
N ARG A 6 -75.26 1.99 72.77
CA ARG A 6 -75.66 1.42 71.47
C ARG A 6 -75.58 2.44 70.36
N ASN A 7 -75.97 3.68 70.63
CA ASN A 7 -75.86 4.74 69.61
C ASN A 7 -74.37 5.16 69.32
N ARG A 8 -73.51 5.08 70.30
CA ARG A 8 -72.07 5.37 70.09
C ARG A 8 -71.37 4.27 69.32
N ILE A 9 -71.75 2.97 69.53
CA ILE A 9 -71.24 1.86 68.72
C ILE A 9 -71.73 1.94 67.30
N LEU A 10 -73.00 2.36 67.03
CA LEU A 10 -73.58 2.48 65.74
C LEU A 10 -72.87 3.62 64.93
N ILE A 11 -72.60 4.76 65.59
CA ILE A 11 -71.90 5.90 64.99
C ILE A 11 -70.44 5.51 64.62
N PHE A 12 -69.79 4.70 65.49
CA PHE A 12 -68.42 4.23 65.22
C PHE A 12 -68.34 3.26 64.01
N LEU A 13 -69.35 2.35 63.90
CA LEU A 13 -69.43 1.42 62.75
C LEU A 13 -69.72 2.13 61.45
N VAL A 14 -70.58 3.14 61.48
CA VAL A 14 -70.86 3.98 60.30
C VAL A 14 -69.62 4.82 59.90
N ALA A 15 -68.94 5.40 60.85
CA ALA A 15 -67.67 6.13 60.64
C ALA A 15 -66.54 5.26 60.10
N ALA A 16 -66.39 4.03 60.66
CA ALA A 16 -65.42 3.04 60.18
C ALA A 16 -65.76 2.57 58.74
N GLY A 17 -67.07 2.36 58.45
CA GLY A 17 -67.54 2.02 57.09
C GLY A 17 -67.26 3.15 56.05
N LEU A 18 -67.52 4.41 56.43
CA LEU A 18 -67.22 5.56 55.62
C LEU A 18 -65.69 5.76 55.40
N LEU A 19 -64.89 5.50 56.46
CA LEU A 19 -63.44 5.57 56.35
C LEU A 19 -62.89 4.47 55.45
N ALA A 20 -63.38 3.25 55.59
CA ALA A 20 -63.05 2.14 54.71
C ALA A 20 -63.42 2.40 53.24
N TYR A 21 -64.65 2.96 53.03
CA TYR A 21 -65.12 3.36 51.73
C TYR A 21 -64.24 4.50 51.12
N ALA A 22 -63.87 5.49 51.95
CA ALA A 22 -63.00 6.58 51.50
C ALA A 22 -61.57 6.07 51.19
N LEU A 23 -61.02 5.12 51.99
CA LEU A 23 -59.73 4.47 51.74
C LEU A 23 -59.74 3.64 50.44
N VAL A 24 -60.80 2.86 50.18
CA VAL A 24 -60.97 2.12 48.94
C VAL A 24 -61.19 3.04 47.74
N ALA A 25 -61.92 4.16 47.89
CA ALA A 25 -62.15 5.15 46.84
C ALA A 25 -60.89 5.98 46.51
N LEU A 26 -59.99 6.22 47.50
CA LEU A 26 -58.68 6.87 47.29
C LEU A 26 -57.67 5.93 46.70
N SER A 27 -57.63 4.64 47.09
CA SER A 27 -56.69 3.66 46.57
C SER A 27 -56.97 3.22 45.12
N GLY A 28 -58.20 3.47 44.63
CA GLY A 28 -58.56 3.13 43.23
C GLY A 28 -58.21 4.16 42.17
N ARG A 29 -57.67 5.33 42.53
CA ARG A 29 -57.24 6.34 41.54
C ARG A 29 -55.75 6.28 41.30
N GLN A 30 -55.25 5.24 40.62
CA GLN A 30 -53.94 5.34 40.02
C GLN A 30 -53.92 6.53 39.01
N PRO A 31 -52.94 7.44 39.13
CA PRO A 31 -52.85 8.53 38.15
C PRO A 31 -52.70 7.94 36.76
N VAL A 32 -53.67 8.19 35.89
CA VAL A 32 -53.60 7.75 34.49
C VAL A 32 -52.44 8.48 33.83
N ALA A 33 -51.39 7.76 33.50
CA ALA A 33 -50.18 8.33 32.87
C ALA A 33 -50.58 8.85 31.49
N LYS A 34 -50.11 10.03 31.19
CA LYS A 34 -50.23 10.65 29.85
C LYS A 34 -49.04 10.29 29.00
N ILE A 35 -49.25 9.59 27.90
CA ILE A 35 -48.18 9.14 27.01
C ILE A 35 -48.49 9.50 25.55
N SER A 36 -47.43 9.57 24.74
CA SER A 36 -47.53 9.66 23.28
C SER A 36 -47.43 8.25 22.67
N GLY A 37 -47.99 8.04 21.49
CA GLY A 37 -47.89 6.79 20.80
C GLY A 37 -47.54 6.98 19.33
N VAL A 38 -46.93 5.97 18.73
CA VAL A 38 -46.52 5.95 17.33
C VAL A 38 -47.06 4.69 16.64
N TYR A 39 -47.52 4.83 15.42
CA TYR A 39 -47.84 3.66 14.59
C TYR A 39 -46.61 3.18 13.87
N PRO A 40 -46.31 1.87 13.86
CA PRO A 40 -45.29 1.30 13.01
C PRO A 40 -45.58 1.62 11.54
N VAL A 41 -44.55 1.95 10.78
CA VAL A 41 -44.68 2.24 9.33
C VAL A 41 -43.83 1.27 8.53
N ARG A 42 -44.11 1.15 7.23
CA ARG A 42 -43.25 0.38 6.33
C ARG A 42 -42.38 1.34 5.54
N GLU A 43 -41.10 1.15 5.68
CA GLU A 43 -40.08 1.96 4.98
C GLU A 43 -38.84 1.15 4.64
N ASN A 44 -37.95 1.77 3.90
CA ASN A 44 -36.62 1.20 3.62
C ASN A 44 -35.68 1.57 4.75
N ILE A 45 -35.01 0.61 5.32
CA ILE A 45 -34.03 0.81 6.39
C ILE A 45 -32.65 0.38 5.92
N VAL A 46 -31.63 1.19 6.22
CA VAL A 46 -30.23 0.93 5.88
C VAL A 46 -29.42 0.92 7.16
N SER A 47 -28.86 -0.25 7.47
CA SER A 47 -27.88 -0.35 8.56
C SER A 47 -26.54 0.16 8.07
N SER A 48 -25.94 1.10 8.80
CA SER A 48 -24.65 1.66 8.47
C SER A 48 -23.66 1.51 9.62
N ILE A 49 -22.41 1.23 9.26
CA ILE A 49 -21.25 1.20 10.15
C ILE A 49 -20.52 2.53 9.97
N SER A 50 -20.28 3.25 11.07
CA SER A 50 -19.52 4.49 11.07
C SER A 50 -18.14 4.26 11.66
N SER A 51 -17.11 4.68 10.97
CA SER A 51 -15.72 4.48 11.34
C SER A 51 -14.88 5.70 10.96
N ASN A 52 -13.71 5.82 11.55
CA ASN A 52 -12.69 6.76 11.10
C ASN A 52 -11.72 6.03 10.16
N GLY A 53 -11.18 6.75 9.20
CA GLY A 53 -10.21 6.22 8.26
C GLY A 53 -9.12 7.23 7.94
N LYS A 54 -8.10 6.74 7.22
CA LYS A 54 -7.00 7.54 6.67
C LYS A 54 -6.94 7.35 5.17
N VAL A 55 -6.78 8.45 4.44
CA VAL A 55 -6.63 8.43 2.98
C VAL A 55 -5.20 8.04 2.62
N GLU A 56 -5.05 7.10 1.71
CA GLU A 56 -3.76 6.62 1.19
C GLU A 56 -3.80 6.58 -0.35
N PRO A 57 -2.71 6.87 -1.04
CA PRO A 57 -2.62 6.59 -2.46
C PRO A 57 -2.70 5.07 -2.71
N ILE A 58 -3.26 4.65 -3.85
CA ILE A 58 -3.33 3.22 -4.21
C ILE A 58 -1.94 2.66 -4.49
N ALA A 59 -1.13 3.40 -5.25
CA ALA A 59 0.23 3.03 -5.65
C ALA A 59 1.19 4.22 -5.47
N PRO A 60 1.69 4.45 -4.25
CA PRO A 60 2.66 5.51 -4.02
C PRO A 60 4.02 5.14 -4.61
N TYR A 61 4.65 6.08 -5.28
CA TYR A 61 6.03 5.97 -5.70
C TYR A 61 6.92 6.88 -4.83
N VAL A 62 7.92 6.27 -4.20
CA VAL A 62 8.81 6.97 -3.26
C VAL A 62 10.19 7.11 -3.89
N VAL A 63 10.62 8.33 -4.13
CA VAL A 63 11.95 8.66 -4.63
C VAL A 63 12.87 8.95 -3.45
N ARG A 64 13.99 8.20 -3.37
CA ARG A 64 14.98 8.34 -2.31
C ARG A 64 16.35 8.73 -2.87
N ALA A 65 17.13 9.46 -2.09
CA ALA A 65 18.49 9.82 -2.44
C ALA A 65 19.37 8.57 -2.54
N GLN A 66 20.10 8.46 -3.65
CA GLN A 66 21.11 7.42 -3.86
C GLN A 66 22.54 7.91 -3.54
N LEU A 67 22.69 9.24 -3.41
CA LEU A 67 23.94 9.90 -3.11
C LEU A 67 23.84 10.72 -1.82
N ALA A 68 24.94 10.79 -1.07
CA ALA A 68 25.07 11.70 0.06
C ALA A 68 25.71 13.00 -0.43
N THR A 69 24.90 14.06 -0.62
CA THR A 69 25.36 15.34 -1.17
C THR A 69 24.33 16.46 -0.92
N PHE A 70 24.62 17.67 -1.38
CA PHE A 70 23.73 18.83 -1.27
C PHE A 70 22.75 18.91 -2.45
N VAL A 71 21.52 19.38 -2.19
CA VAL A 71 20.55 19.77 -3.21
C VAL A 71 21.02 21.05 -3.88
N GLU A 72 21.35 21.02 -5.18
CA GLU A 72 21.86 22.19 -5.89
C GLU A 72 20.72 23.06 -6.41
N LYS A 73 19.66 22.45 -6.97
CA LYS A 73 18.48 23.15 -7.49
C LYS A 73 17.22 22.32 -7.31
N VAL A 74 16.10 23.02 -7.15
CA VAL A 74 14.74 22.45 -7.08
C VAL A 74 13.90 23.06 -8.19
N PHE A 75 13.20 22.22 -8.96
CA PHE A 75 12.41 22.63 -10.14
C PHE A 75 10.91 22.31 -9.98
N ALA A 76 10.54 21.48 -9.02
CA ALA A 76 9.16 21.09 -8.75
C ALA A 76 8.68 21.68 -7.43
N ILE A 77 7.36 21.76 -7.27
CA ILE A 77 6.69 22.26 -6.07
C ILE A 77 5.75 21.17 -5.58
N GLU A 78 5.62 21.01 -4.25
CA GLU A 78 4.64 20.12 -3.65
C GLU A 78 3.22 20.47 -4.12
N GLY A 79 2.41 19.45 -4.43
CA GLY A 79 1.08 19.60 -5.01
C GLY A 79 1.06 19.69 -6.55
N GLN A 80 2.19 19.79 -7.21
CA GLN A 80 2.28 19.90 -8.68
C GLN A 80 1.99 18.56 -9.35
N GLN A 81 1.26 18.58 -10.46
CA GLN A 81 1.19 17.45 -11.38
C GLN A 81 2.48 17.38 -12.21
N VAL A 82 3.08 16.20 -12.24
CA VAL A 82 4.34 15.91 -12.93
C VAL A 82 4.15 14.81 -13.96
N LYS A 83 4.99 14.84 -15.00
CA LYS A 83 5.03 13.79 -16.04
C LYS A 83 6.28 12.94 -15.88
N THR A 84 6.20 11.71 -16.30
CA THR A 84 7.33 10.77 -16.38
C THR A 84 8.54 11.42 -17.07
N GLY A 85 9.70 11.37 -16.45
CA GLY A 85 10.94 11.97 -16.94
C GLY A 85 11.09 13.48 -16.63
N GLN A 86 10.09 14.13 -16.07
CA GLN A 86 10.20 15.53 -15.64
C GLN A 86 11.23 15.69 -14.53
N LEU A 87 12.16 16.63 -14.69
CA LEU A 87 13.18 16.91 -13.68
C LEU A 87 12.54 17.57 -12.43
N LEU A 88 12.78 17.00 -11.28
CA LEU A 88 12.27 17.48 -9.99
C LEU A 88 13.30 18.31 -9.23
N LEU A 89 14.52 17.78 -9.13
CA LEU A 89 15.65 18.47 -8.49
C LEU A 89 16.99 17.98 -9.05
N GLU A 90 18.02 18.76 -8.83
CA GLU A 90 19.42 18.44 -9.10
C GLU A 90 20.20 18.37 -7.80
N LEU A 91 20.93 17.28 -7.63
CA LEU A 91 21.92 17.11 -6.56
C LEU A 91 23.28 17.60 -7.05
N ASN A 92 24.13 18.06 -6.15
CA ASN A 92 25.49 18.47 -6.47
C ASN A 92 26.36 17.25 -6.79
N VAL A 93 26.66 17.07 -8.07
CA VAL A 93 27.50 15.98 -8.58
C VAL A 93 28.81 16.48 -9.20
N LYS A 94 29.26 17.70 -8.85
CA LYS A 94 30.47 18.32 -9.42
C LYS A 94 31.70 17.45 -9.26
N ASP A 95 31.89 16.88 -8.08
CA ASP A 95 33.01 15.99 -7.82
C ASP A 95 32.94 14.68 -8.61
N ALA A 96 31.73 14.13 -8.73
CA ALA A 96 31.49 12.93 -9.55
C ALA A 96 31.73 13.24 -11.04
N ALA A 97 31.28 14.39 -11.53
CA ALA A 97 31.48 14.83 -12.91
C ALA A 97 32.98 15.09 -13.23
N ALA A 98 33.72 15.70 -12.30
CA ALA A 98 35.18 15.86 -12.44
C ALA A 98 35.90 14.52 -12.47
N SER A 99 35.52 13.59 -11.58
CA SER A 99 36.07 12.23 -11.55
C SER A 99 35.72 11.46 -12.82
N LEU A 100 34.52 11.61 -13.35
CA LEU A 100 34.11 11.02 -14.63
C LEU A 100 34.98 11.51 -15.80
N ALA A 101 35.24 12.84 -15.88
CA ALA A 101 36.08 13.40 -16.92
C ALA A 101 37.52 12.81 -16.83
N GLN A 102 38.07 12.66 -15.63
CA GLN A 102 39.38 12.05 -15.43
C GLN A 102 39.40 10.56 -15.82
N SER A 103 38.38 9.79 -15.44
CA SER A 103 38.30 8.37 -15.79
C SER A 103 38.07 8.14 -17.28
N ARG A 104 37.34 9.03 -17.96
CA ARG A 104 37.23 8.99 -19.44
C ARG A 104 38.59 9.22 -20.12
N ALA A 105 39.44 10.15 -19.59
CA ALA A 105 40.77 10.34 -20.10
C ALA A 105 41.66 9.10 -19.88
N ARG A 106 41.54 8.42 -18.72
CA ARG A 106 42.25 7.14 -18.46
C ARG A 106 41.79 6.03 -19.41
N LEU A 107 40.48 5.93 -19.67
CA LEU A 107 39.93 4.97 -20.63
C LEU A 107 40.49 5.18 -22.03
N LEU A 108 40.54 6.44 -22.50
CA LEU A 108 41.12 6.77 -23.80
C LEU A 108 42.58 6.32 -23.88
N LYS A 109 43.38 6.62 -22.83
CA LYS A 109 44.77 6.17 -22.76
C LYS A 109 44.87 4.64 -22.79
N ALA A 110 44.08 3.91 -22.00
CA ALA A 110 44.09 2.45 -21.99
C ALA A 110 43.72 1.86 -23.36
N GLN A 111 42.80 2.50 -24.10
CA GLN A 111 42.43 2.10 -25.46
C GLN A 111 43.59 2.35 -26.45
N ASP A 112 44.31 3.43 -26.29
CA ASP A 112 45.49 3.71 -27.13
C ASP A 112 46.62 2.73 -26.85
N ASP A 113 46.88 2.42 -25.55
CA ASP A 113 47.89 1.42 -25.14
C ASP A 113 47.52 0.01 -25.67
N PHE A 114 46.23 -0.34 -25.67
CA PHE A 114 45.76 -1.61 -26.24
C PHE A 114 45.94 -1.65 -27.77
N ARG A 115 45.62 -0.55 -28.46
CA ARG A 115 45.87 -0.47 -29.93
C ARG A 115 47.35 -0.60 -30.23
N ALA A 116 48.22 0.11 -29.47
CA ALA A 116 49.66 0.01 -29.64
C ALA A 116 50.19 -1.40 -29.37
N ALA A 117 49.66 -2.09 -28.34
CA ALA A 117 49.99 -3.51 -28.04
C ALA A 117 49.63 -4.43 -29.21
N ASN A 118 48.54 -4.14 -29.92
CA ASN A 118 48.06 -4.98 -31.02
C ASN A 118 48.66 -4.64 -32.39
N SER A 119 49.09 -3.40 -32.68
CA SER A 119 49.22 -2.96 -34.06
C SER A 119 50.55 -2.34 -34.47
N GLY A 120 51.51 -2.07 -33.60
CA GLY A 120 52.48 -1.20 -34.24
C GLY A 120 53.96 -1.44 -33.97
N GLY A 121 54.38 -1.46 -32.78
CA GLY A 121 55.82 -1.52 -32.43
C GLY A 121 56.44 -2.91 -32.54
N ARG A 122 55.66 -3.91 -32.75
CA ARG A 122 56.06 -5.33 -32.74
C ARG A 122 55.92 -6.02 -34.12
N ALA A 123 55.31 -5.35 -35.06
CA ALA A 123 55.19 -5.88 -36.46
C ALA A 123 56.56 -6.02 -37.12
N ASP A 124 57.45 -5.04 -36.93
CA ASP A 124 58.81 -5.10 -37.44
C ASP A 124 59.66 -6.20 -36.73
N GLU A 125 59.49 -6.36 -35.45
CA GLU A 125 60.16 -7.44 -34.69
C GLU A 125 59.62 -8.82 -35.08
N ALA A 126 58.32 -8.97 -35.24
CA ALA A 126 57.69 -10.18 -35.76
C ALA A 126 58.18 -10.55 -37.16
N ALA A 127 58.26 -9.55 -38.04
CA ALA A 127 58.77 -9.72 -39.41
C ALA A 127 60.27 -10.14 -39.40
N ARG A 128 61.06 -9.53 -38.52
CA ARG A 128 62.49 -9.89 -38.37
C ARG A 128 62.67 -11.33 -37.89
N VAL A 129 62.01 -11.72 -36.78
CA VAL A 129 62.12 -13.08 -36.22
C VAL A 129 61.60 -14.11 -37.22
N THR A 130 60.51 -13.83 -37.90
CA THR A 130 59.95 -14.75 -38.93
C THR A 130 60.87 -14.81 -40.14
N GLY A 131 61.44 -13.71 -40.56
CA GLY A 131 62.39 -13.66 -41.69
C GLY A 131 63.70 -14.42 -41.40
N ASP A 132 64.29 -14.25 -40.20
CA ASP A 132 65.49 -14.96 -39.78
C ASP A 132 65.25 -16.46 -39.65
N LEU A 133 64.08 -16.88 -39.06
CA LEU A 133 63.70 -18.30 -39.02
C LEU A 133 63.55 -18.85 -40.42
N GLY A 134 62.91 -18.15 -41.36
CA GLY A 134 62.75 -18.58 -42.76
C GLY A 134 64.07 -18.79 -43.46
N LYS A 135 65.05 -17.87 -43.31
CA LYS A 135 66.42 -18.01 -43.87
C LYS A 135 67.12 -19.25 -43.31
N THR A 136 67.05 -19.44 -42.01
CA THR A 136 67.72 -20.58 -41.35
C THR A 136 67.06 -21.90 -41.71
N ILE A 137 65.76 -21.99 -41.89
CA ILE A 137 65.07 -23.18 -42.40
C ILE A 137 65.53 -23.49 -43.83
N ALA A 138 65.64 -22.47 -44.70
CA ALA A 138 66.09 -22.71 -46.06
C ALA A 138 67.54 -23.20 -46.10
N GLU A 139 68.41 -22.71 -45.24
CA GLU A 139 69.78 -23.17 -45.11
C GLU A 139 69.85 -24.62 -44.54
N ARG A 140 69.09 -24.98 -43.51
CA ARG A 140 68.98 -26.34 -43.00
C ARG A 140 68.50 -27.27 -44.12
N ASP A 141 67.53 -26.91 -44.92
CA ASP A 141 66.97 -27.70 -46.01
C ASP A 141 68.02 -27.86 -47.16
N ARG A 142 68.86 -26.87 -47.42
CA ARG A 142 69.94 -26.95 -48.36
C ARG A 142 70.99 -27.97 -47.88
N LEU A 143 71.45 -27.89 -46.61
CA LEU A 143 72.42 -28.76 -45.99
C LEU A 143 71.90 -30.21 -45.90
N GLN A 144 70.59 -30.39 -45.63
CA GLN A 144 69.99 -31.72 -45.64
C GLN A 144 70.00 -32.36 -47.01
N ARG A 145 69.64 -31.62 -48.11
CA ARG A 145 69.78 -32.17 -49.49
C ARG A 145 71.20 -32.51 -49.84
N GLN A 146 72.20 -31.71 -49.38
CA GLN A 146 73.61 -31.99 -49.59
C GLN A 146 74.06 -33.24 -48.81
N HIS A 147 73.61 -33.40 -47.58
CA HIS A 147 73.86 -34.60 -46.76
C HIS A 147 73.35 -35.87 -47.47
N ASP A 148 72.08 -35.88 -47.95
CA ASP A 148 71.47 -37.00 -48.63
C ASP A 148 72.18 -37.34 -49.95
N ALA A 149 72.73 -36.34 -50.63
CA ALA A 149 73.53 -36.52 -51.84
C ALA A 149 74.93 -37.14 -51.48
N LEU A 150 75.63 -36.64 -50.45
CA LEU A 150 76.92 -37.14 -49.99
C LEU A 150 76.82 -38.62 -49.47
N GLN A 151 75.74 -38.95 -48.80
CA GLN A 151 75.49 -40.31 -48.38
C GLN A 151 75.43 -41.28 -49.57
N ARG A 152 74.72 -40.89 -50.63
CA ARG A 152 74.62 -41.73 -51.84
C ARG A 152 75.96 -41.81 -52.54
N LEU A 153 76.73 -40.69 -52.69
CA LEU A 153 78.04 -40.67 -53.29
C LEU A 153 79.08 -41.47 -52.46
N LEU A 154 78.98 -41.48 -51.18
CA LEU A 154 79.86 -42.33 -50.30
C LEU A 154 79.62 -43.82 -50.53
N ALA A 155 78.35 -44.26 -50.72
CA ALA A 155 77.98 -45.62 -51.03
C ALA A 155 78.56 -46.03 -52.39
N GLU A 156 78.70 -45.12 -53.33
CA GLU A 156 79.28 -45.27 -54.68
C GLU A 156 80.84 -45.06 -54.67
N GLN A 157 81.44 -44.78 -53.48
CA GLN A 157 82.87 -44.51 -53.35
C GLN A 157 83.34 -43.21 -54.04
N ALA A 158 82.40 -42.29 -54.33
CA ALA A 158 82.66 -40.98 -55.00
C ALA A 158 82.71 -39.80 -54.08
N ALA A 159 82.59 -39.96 -52.75
CA ALA A 159 82.81 -38.98 -51.70
C ALA A 159 83.62 -39.58 -50.55
N THR A 160 84.16 -38.69 -49.69
CA THR A 160 84.94 -39.05 -48.50
C THR A 160 84.10 -39.06 -47.23
N LYS A 161 84.51 -39.83 -46.20
CA LYS A 161 83.85 -39.77 -44.87
C LYS A 161 84.01 -38.44 -44.21
N ASP A 162 85.15 -37.75 -44.43
CA ASP A 162 85.40 -36.44 -43.87
C ASP A 162 84.45 -35.37 -44.44
N GLU A 163 84.14 -35.44 -45.74
CA GLU A 163 83.17 -34.51 -46.37
C GLU A 163 81.76 -34.75 -45.81
N LEU A 164 81.32 -36.01 -45.60
CA LEU A 164 80.06 -36.30 -44.95
C LEU A 164 80.00 -35.80 -43.51
N SER A 165 81.05 -36.06 -42.66
CA SER A 165 81.12 -35.64 -41.30
C SER A 165 81.19 -34.08 -41.15
N ALA A 166 81.86 -33.39 -42.05
CA ALA A 166 81.83 -31.94 -42.06
C ALA A 166 80.37 -31.40 -42.39
N ASN A 167 79.69 -32.00 -43.31
CA ASN A 167 78.31 -31.61 -43.64
C ASN A 167 77.34 -31.94 -42.48
N GLU A 168 77.49 -33.08 -41.82
CA GLU A 168 76.72 -33.47 -40.64
C GLU A 168 76.86 -32.46 -39.52
N LEU A 169 78.07 -31.94 -39.26
CA LEU A 169 78.32 -30.91 -38.24
C LEU A 169 77.60 -29.61 -38.59
N GLU A 170 77.70 -29.17 -39.86
CA GLU A 170 77.01 -27.93 -40.29
C GLU A 170 75.48 -28.10 -40.31
N LEU A 171 74.95 -29.27 -40.68
CA LEU A 171 73.53 -29.58 -40.59
C LEU A 171 73.01 -29.56 -39.13
N ALA A 172 73.78 -30.17 -38.21
CA ALA A 172 73.45 -30.16 -36.79
C ALA A 172 73.45 -28.72 -36.20
N LYS A 173 74.40 -27.87 -36.60
CA LYS A 173 74.37 -26.42 -36.26
C LYS A 173 73.13 -25.72 -36.78
N ALA A 174 72.78 -25.91 -38.07
CA ALA A 174 71.61 -25.31 -38.68
C ALA A 174 70.31 -25.81 -38.02
N GLN A 175 70.19 -27.10 -37.68
CA GLN A 175 69.06 -27.69 -36.93
C GLN A 175 68.88 -27.05 -35.54
N SER A 176 70.04 -26.90 -34.81
CA SER A 176 70.05 -26.28 -33.51
C SER A 176 69.62 -24.81 -33.57
N GLU A 177 70.03 -24.08 -34.61
CA GLU A 177 69.68 -22.69 -34.82
C GLU A 177 68.18 -22.54 -35.22
N VAL A 178 67.60 -23.44 -36.06
CA VAL A 178 66.16 -23.53 -36.32
C VAL A 178 65.36 -23.70 -35.01
N THR A 179 65.84 -24.64 -34.15
CA THR A 179 65.15 -24.89 -32.86
C THR A 179 65.19 -23.67 -31.96
N ARG A 180 66.33 -22.99 -31.90
CA ARG A 180 66.50 -21.74 -31.12
C ARG A 180 65.57 -20.63 -31.61
N LEU A 181 65.55 -20.39 -32.95
CA LEU A 181 64.68 -19.33 -33.54
C LEU A 181 63.20 -19.66 -33.43
N THR A 182 62.85 -20.95 -33.55
CA THR A 182 61.45 -21.40 -33.32
C THR A 182 61.01 -21.12 -31.91
N ALA A 183 61.85 -21.45 -30.89
CA ALA A 183 61.57 -21.13 -29.49
C ALA A 183 61.45 -19.60 -29.26
N ALA A 184 62.37 -18.81 -29.87
CA ALA A 184 62.29 -17.32 -29.82
C ALA A 184 61.00 -16.76 -30.44
N LYS A 185 60.56 -17.32 -31.57
CA LYS A 185 59.25 -16.97 -32.20
C LYS A 185 58.08 -17.26 -31.26
N GLN A 186 58.03 -18.44 -30.70
CA GLN A 186 56.97 -18.85 -29.76
C GLN A 186 56.95 -17.95 -28.50
N GLU A 187 58.12 -17.60 -27.97
CA GLU A 187 58.22 -16.71 -26.83
C GLU A 187 57.75 -15.28 -27.18
N PHE A 188 58.11 -14.76 -28.38
CA PHE A 188 57.62 -13.50 -28.89
C PHE A 188 56.10 -13.48 -29.00
N GLU A 189 55.50 -14.53 -29.66
CA GLU A 189 54.06 -14.65 -29.81
C GLU A 189 53.34 -14.70 -28.45
N ARG A 190 53.89 -15.49 -27.49
CA ARG A 190 53.34 -15.56 -26.13
C ARG A 190 53.35 -14.19 -25.43
N ASN A 191 54.46 -13.45 -25.53
CA ASN A 191 54.63 -12.13 -24.92
C ASN A 191 53.64 -11.10 -25.56
N VAL A 192 53.40 -11.19 -26.87
CA VAL A 192 52.38 -10.37 -27.54
C VAL A 192 50.99 -10.68 -27.00
N HIS A 193 50.63 -11.95 -26.89
CA HIS A 193 49.31 -12.36 -26.35
C HIS A 193 49.13 -11.91 -24.90
N LEU A 194 50.14 -12.08 -24.06
CA LEU A 194 50.10 -11.64 -22.65
C LEU A 194 49.92 -10.13 -22.55
N SER A 195 50.72 -9.38 -23.31
CA SER A 195 50.63 -7.89 -23.32
C SER A 195 49.31 -7.37 -23.82
N SER A 196 48.79 -7.97 -24.88
CA SER A 196 47.47 -7.66 -25.41
C SER A 196 46.34 -8.00 -24.40
N GLY A 197 46.44 -9.17 -23.76
CA GLY A 197 45.50 -9.60 -22.70
C GLY A 197 45.49 -8.62 -21.51
N VAL A 198 46.69 -8.23 -21.00
CA VAL A 198 46.78 -7.25 -19.92
C VAL A 198 46.22 -5.89 -20.30
N SER A 199 46.52 -5.40 -21.49
CA SER A 199 45.99 -4.11 -21.97
C SER A 199 44.47 -4.17 -22.18
N SER A 200 43.92 -5.31 -22.63
CA SER A 200 42.48 -5.55 -22.72
C SER A 200 41.78 -5.48 -21.37
N LEU A 201 42.36 -6.11 -20.33
CA LEU A 201 41.82 -6.02 -18.97
C LEU A 201 41.86 -4.60 -18.40
N GLN A 202 42.90 -3.82 -18.74
CA GLN A 202 43.01 -2.40 -18.35
C GLN A 202 41.89 -1.56 -18.98
N VAL A 203 41.58 -1.80 -20.27
CA VAL A 203 40.41 -1.16 -20.94
C VAL A 203 39.12 -1.51 -20.26
N GLN A 204 38.89 -2.79 -19.96
CA GLN A 204 37.66 -3.25 -19.29
C GLN A 204 37.52 -2.63 -17.89
N GLN A 205 38.61 -2.56 -17.12
CA GLN A 205 38.61 -1.91 -15.82
C GLN A 205 38.26 -0.43 -15.92
N ALA A 206 38.90 0.31 -16.85
CA ALA A 206 38.61 1.71 -17.06
C ALA A 206 37.19 1.97 -17.57
N GLN A 207 36.64 1.08 -18.39
CA GLN A 207 35.24 1.13 -18.81
C GLN A 207 34.27 0.97 -17.64
N SER A 208 34.54 0.01 -16.75
CA SER A 208 33.73 -0.21 -15.55
C SER A 208 33.76 0.99 -14.60
N GLU A 209 34.93 1.63 -14.44
CA GLU A 209 35.08 2.86 -13.64
C GLU A 209 34.27 4.03 -14.22
N VAL A 210 34.33 4.22 -15.57
CA VAL A 210 33.54 5.23 -16.26
C VAL A 210 32.05 4.96 -16.08
N ALA A 211 31.58 3.73 -16.27
CA ALA A 211 30.18 3.37 -16.13
C ALA A 211 29.63 3.66 -14.72
N ALA A 212 30.39 3.31 -13.67
CA ALA A 212 30.02 3.59 -12.28
C ALA A 212 29.93 5.10 -11.96
N LEU A 213 30.82 5.91 -12.54
CA LEU A 213 30.79 7.36 -12.37
C LEU A 213 29.68 8.03 -13.21
N GLU A 214 29.35 7.49 -14.38
CA GLU A 214 28.19 7.93 -15.17
C GLU A 214 26.88 7.68 -14.44
N GLU A 215 26.76 6.54 -13.75
CA GLU A 215 25.60 6.23 -12.90
C GLU A 215 25.48 7.25 -11.76
N LYS A 216 26.56 7.54 -11.03
CA LYS A 216 26.55 8.57 -9.99
C LYS A 216 26.15 9.95 -10.49
N VAL A 217 26.58 10.33 -11.68
CA VAL A 217 26.18 11.61 -12.29
C VAL A 217 24.69 11.60 -12.68
N ARG A 218 24.18 10.47 -13.21
CA ARG A 218 22.75 10.31 -13.50
C ARG A 218 21.91 10.38 -12.23
N ASP A 219 22.32 9.73 -11.16
CA ASP A 219 21.65 9.71 -9.86
C ASP A 219 21.55 11.10 -9.21
N GLY A 220 22.32 12.05 -9.70
CA GLY A 220 22.19 13.46 -9.31
C GLY A 220 21.02 14.19 -9.97
N HIS A 221 20.43 13.67 -11.05
CA HIS A 221 19.29 14.25 -11.72
C HIS A 221 18.02 13.48 -11.36
N ILE A 222 17.31 13.97 -10.36
CA ILE A 222 16.11 13.30 -9.85
C ILE A 222 14.92 13.66 -10.72
N THR A 223 14.38 12.67 -11.41
CA THR A 223 13.22 12.81 -12.31
C THR A 223 12.02 12.06 -11.80
N ALA A 224 10.82 12.46 -12.22
CA ALA A 224 9.57 11.77 -11.94
C ALA A 224 9.54 10.41 -12.68
N PRO A 225 9.39 9.28 -11.97
CA PRO A 225 9.32 7.95 -12.59
C PRO A 225 7.95 7.61 -13.17
N ILE A 226 6.89 8.31 -12.74
CA ILE A 226 5.51 8.11 -13.18
C ILE A 226 4.82 9.46 -13.43
N ASP A 227 3.73 9.43 -14.18
CA ASP A 227 2.79 10.54 -14.23
C ASP A 227 1.96 10.57 -12.95
N GLY A 228 1.74 11.74 -12.34
CA GLY A 228 0.96 11.85 -11.12
C GLY A 228 1.13 13.18 -10.39
N THR A 229 0.64 13.23 -9.17
CA THR A 229 0.78 14.39 -8.28
C THR A 229 1.92 14.17 -7.30
N LEU A 230 2.80 15.15 -7.20
CA LEU A 230 3.87 15.21 -6.21
C LEU A 230 3.27 15.66 -4.87
N TYR A 231 2.84 14.70 -4.04
CA TYR A 231 2.10 15.04 -2.82
C TYR A 231 2.97 15.21 -1.56
N SER A 232 4.26 14.85 -1.65
CA SER A 232 5.25 15.10 -0.59
C SER A 232 6.59 15.41 -1.22
N PHE A 233 7.15 16.57 -0.86
CA PHE A 233 8.45 17.05 -1.39
C PHE A 233 9.20 17.84 -0.30
N PRO A 234 9.77 17.13 0.71
CA PRO A 234 10.30 17.74 1.92
C PRO A 234 11.68 18.39 1.78
N VAL A 235 12.26 18.43 0.56
CA VAL A 235 13.64 18.89 0.32
C VAL A 235 13.69 20.29 -0.28
N HIS A 236 14.69 21.08 0.13
CA HIS A 236 14.90 22.45 -0.31
C HIS A 236 16.30 22.63 -0.89
N GLN A 237 16.47 23.66 -1.69
CA GLN A 237 17.80 24.03 -2.21
C GLN A 237 18.76 24.32 -1.05
N GLY A 238 19.93 23.70 -1.07
CA GLY A 238 20.96 23.83 -0.04
C GLY A 238 20.89 22.76 1.04
N ASP A 239 19.87 21.92 1.10
CA ASP A 239 19.78 20.81 2.06
C ASP A 239 20.84 19.77 1.77
N PHE A 240 21.39 19.17 2.83
CA PHE A 240 22.24 18.00 2.71
C PHE A 240 21.41 16.73 2.87
N VAL A 241 21.43 15.87 1.87
CA VAL A 241 20.72 14.58 1.87
C VAL A 241 21.70 13.42 2.00
N LYS A 242 21.27 12.37 2.69
CA LYS A 242 22.01 11.10 2.86
C LYS A 242 21.39 10.03 1.98
N VAL A 243 22.13 9.00 1.68
CA VAL A 243 21.60 7.81 0.99
C VAL A 243 20.41 7.24 1.77
N GLY A 244 19.27 7.08 1.08
CA GLY A 244 18.04 6.58 1.65
C GLY A 244 17.05 7.68 2.11
N ASP A 245 17.48 8.94 2.22
CA ASP A 245 16.58 10.04 2.58
C ASP A 245 15.45 10.21 1.55
N LEU A 246 14.27 10.56 2.04
CA LEU A 246 13.10 10.83 1.21
C LEU A 246 13.30 12.13 0.43
N LEU A 247 13.21 12.06 -0.89
CA LEU A 247 13.26 13.23 -1.76
C LEU A 247 11.87 13.64 -2.26
N ALA A 248 11.07 12.65 -2.66
CA ALA A 248 9.74 12.90 -3.24
C ALA A 248 8.83 11.70 -3.04
N GLU A 249 7.53 11.98 -2.87
CA GLU A 249 6.47 10.96 -2.98
C GLU A 249 5.44 11.44 -3.99
N MET A 250 5.06 10.56 -4.90
CA MET A 250 4.09 10.85 -5.95
C MET A 250 3.17 9.68 -6.22
N ALA A 251 1.97 9.98 -6.68
CA ALA A 251 0.98 8.98 -7.08
C ALA A 251 -0.04 9.57 -8.05
N ASP A 252 -0.75 8.72 -8.76
CA ASP A 252 -2.03 9.11 -9.35
C ASP A 252 -3.07 9.20 -8.22
N LEU A 253 -3.61 10.40 -8.01
CA LEU A 253 -4.58 10.70 -6.96
C LEU A 253 -6.02 10.77 -7.45
N HIS A 254 -6.32 10.46 -8.71
CA HIS A 254 -7.70 10.39 -9.22
C HIS A 254 -8.50 9.27 -8.57
N GLN A 255 -7.83 8.23 -8.13
CA GLN A 255 -8.37 7.21 -7.27
C GLN A 255 -7.49 7.06 -6.03
N VAL A 256 -8.12 7.08 -4.86
CA VAL A 256 -7.44 6.91 -3.59
C VAL A 256 -8.04 5.74 -2.83
N ARG A 257 -7.28 5.24 -1.89
CA ARG A 257 -7.73 4.22 -0.95
C ARG A 257 -7.96 4.85 0.41
N VAL A 258 -9.06 4.49 1.06
CA VAL A 258 -9.31 4.85 2.44
C VAL A 258 -9.16 3.61 3.31
N ARG A 259 -8.24 3.66 4.24
CA ARG A 259 -8.06 2.64 5.28
C ARG A 259 -8.94 3.00 6.46
N ALA A 260 -10.07 2.32 6.60
CA ALA A 260 -11.02 2.51 7.69
C ALA A 260 -10.75 1.52 8.84
N PHE A 261 -10.99 1.96 10.09
CA PHE A 261 -10.71 1.19 11.30
C PHE A 261 -12.01 0.77 11.96
N VAL A 262 -12.56 -0.36 11.50
CA VAL A 262 -13.86 -0.87 11.94
C VAL A 262 -13.71 -1.67 13.22
N ASP A 263 -14.57 -1.41 14.22
CA ASP A 263 -14.55 -2.12 15.50
C ASP A 263 -14.92 -3.61 15.33
N GLU A 264 -14.28 -4.47 16.12
CA GLU A 264 -14.39 -5.94 16.01
C GLU A 264 -15.84 -6.45 15.93
N PRO A 265 -16.81 -5.98 16.75
CA PRO A 265 -18.20 -6.47 16.67
C PRO A 265 -18.91 -6.19 15.35
N GLU A 266 -18.43 -5.21 14.56
CA GLU A 266 -19.08 -4.79 13.30
C GLU A 266 -18.48 -5.47 12.08
N ILE A 267 -17.31 -6.12 12.22
CA ILE A 267 -16.60 -6.78 11.10
C ILE A 267 -17.45 -7.84 10.42
N GLY A 268 -18.27 -8.58 11.20
CA GLY A 268 -19.13 -9.63 10.65
C GLY A 268 -20.20 -9.15 9.66
N ALA A 269 -20.51 -7.84 9.64
CA ALA A 269 -21.45 -7.24 8.70
C ALA A 269 -20.80 -6.67 7.43
N LEU A 270 -19.47 -6.74 7.33
CA LEU A 270 -18.72 -6.26 6.17
C LEU A 270 -18.73 -7.29 5.03
N ALA A 271 -18.89 -6.79 3.81
CA ALA A 271 -18.79 -7.56 2.58
C ALA A 271 -18.09 -6.72 1.49
N PRO A 272 -17.46 -7.35 0.48
CA PRO A 272 -16.91 -6.63 -0.67
C PRO A 272 -18.00 -5.86 -1.44
N ASN A 273 -17.61 -4.76 -2.07
CA ASN A 273 -18.47 -3.91 -2.90
C ASN A 273 -19.66 -3.26 -2.17
N GLN A 274 -19.61 -3.15 -0.84
CA GLN A 274 -20.59 -2.34 -0.11
C GLN A 274 -20.35 -0.85 -0.40
N PRO A 275 -21.41 -0.05 -0.64
CA PRO A 275 -21.29 1.38 -0.83
C PRO A 275 -20.73 2.05 0.43
N VAL A 276 -19.74 2.92 0.25
CA VAL A 276 -19.18 3.75 1.32
C VAL A 276 -19.31 5.22 0.97
N ARG A 277 -19.58 6.03 1.99
CA ARG A 277 -19.56 7.48 1.91
C ARG A 277 -18.42 7.98 2.79
N ILE A 278 -17.57 8.81 2.20
CA ILE A 278 -16.45 9.44 2.89
C ILE A 278 -16.77 10.91 3.11
N THR A 279 -16.51 11.39 4.30
CA THR A 279 -16.65 12.81 4.69
C THR A 279 -15.35 13.31 5.29
N TRP A 280 -15.03 14.56 5.04
CA TRP A 280 -13.85 15.21 5.58
C TRP A 280 -14.24 16.52 6.26
N ASP A 281 -13.89 16.69 7.54
CA ASP A 281 -14.32 17.84 8.36
C ASP A 281 -13.83 19.20 7.81
N ALA A 282 -12.71 19.19 7.07
CA ALA A 282 -12.23 20.40 6.40
C ALA A 282 -13.09 20.82 5.19
N MET A 283 -13.94 19.91 4.68
CA MET A 283 -14.86 20.15 3.55
C MET A 283 -16.23 19.55 3.85
N PRO A 284 -17.00 20.11 4.81
CA PRO A 284 -18.23 19.51 5.33
C PRO A 284 -19.33 19.38 4.27
N ASP A 285 -19.36 20.28 3.28
CA ASP A 285 -20.34 20.25 2.18
C ASP A 285 -20.00 19.26 1.07
N HIS A 286 -18.89 18.51 1.19
CA HIS A 286 -18.45 17.56 0.20
C HIS A 286 -18.45 16.14 0.76
N SER A 287 -18.86 15.20 -0.05
CA SER A 287 -18.72 13.78 0.24
C SER A 287 -18.24 13.02 -0.99
N TRP A 288 -17.42 12.02 -0.76
CA TRP A 288 -16.90 11.13 -1.79
C TRP A 288 -17.58 9.77 -1.69
N GLN A 289 -17.85 9.19 -2.84
CA GLN A 289 -18.46 7.85 -2.94
C GLN A 289 -17.35 6.84 -3.27
N GLY A 290 -17.49 5.67 -2.70
CA GLY A 290 -16.57 4.57 -2.93
C GLY A 290 -17.22 3.23 -2.62
N VAL A 291 -16.42 2.18 -2.64
CA VAL A 291 -16.84 0.82 -2.30
C VAL A 291 -15.80 0.14 -1.42
N THR A 292 -16.24 -0.80 -0.59
CA THR A 292 -15.35 -1.68 0.16
C THR A 292 -14.60 -2.59 -0.82
N GLU A 293 -13.27 -2.65 -0.68
CA GLU A 293 -12.39 -3.42 -1.56
C GLU A 293 -11.85 -4.67 -0.85
N VAL A 294 -11.15 -4.48 0.28
CA VAL A 294 -10.53 -5.55 1.06
C VAL A 294 -11.10 -5.58 2.45
N ILE A 295 -11.77 -6.69 2.77
CA ILE A 295 -12.35 -6.91 4.11
C ILE A 295 -11.26 -7.37 5.07
N PRO A 296 -11.26 -6.90 6.34
CA PRO A 296 -10.28 -7.31 7.33
C PRO A 296 -10.22 -8.83 7.52
N LYS A 297 -9.02 -9.38 7.56
CA LYS A 297 -8.78 -10.80 7.87
C LYS A 297 -8.10 -11.00 9.22
N GLN A 298 -7.77 -9.91 9.88
CA GLN A 298 -7.19 -9.88 11.22
C GLN A 298 -7.71 -8.67 11.98
N VAL A 299 -7.66 -8.76 13.28
CA VAL A 299 -7.97 -7.68 14.21
C VAL A 299 -6.67 -7.24 14.87
N VAL A 300 -6.46 -5.94 14.97
CA VAL A 300 -5.28 -5.35 15.61
C VAL A 300 -5.71 -4.45 16.76
N PRO A 301 -4.99 -4.45 17.89
CA PRO A 301 -5.26 -3.53 18.99
C PRO A 301 -4.89 -2.10 18.58
N ARG A 302 -5.79 -1.15 18.86
CA ARG A 302 -5.57 0.27 18.62
C ARG A 302 -6.05 1.09 19.82
N GLY A 303 -5.13 1.42 20.72
CA GLY A 303 -5.47 1.99 22.02
C GLY A 303 -6.27 0.99 22.86
N THR A 304 -7.48 1.35 23.26
CA THR A 304 -8.39 0.52 24.09
C THR A 304 -9.37 -0.32 23.26
N ARG A 305 -9.31 -0.26 21.92
CA ARG A 305 -10.22 -0.97 21.01
C ARG A 305 -9.48 -1.98 20.16
N SER A 306 -10.19 -3.03 19.76
CA SER A 306 -9.77 -3.99 18.74
C SER A 306 -10.44 -3.63 17.42
N VAL A 307 -9.65 -3.41 16.37
CA VAL A 307 -10.18 -2.97 15.08
C VAL A 307 -9.68 -3.83 13.92
N GLY A 308 -10.53 -3.99 12.91
CA GLY A 308 -10.16 -4.51 11.61
C GLY A 308 -9.86 -3.38 10.62
N GLU A 309 -8.81 -3.51 9.82
CA GLU A 309 -8.47 -2.56 8.76
C GLU A 309 -9.22 -2.91 7.48
N LEU A 310 -10.22 -2.11 7.17
CA LEU A 310 -11.00 -2.19 5.93
C LEU A 310 -10.38 -1.25 4.89
N LEU A 311 -10.16 -1.73 3.68
CA LEU A 311 -9.74 -0.87 2.57
C LEU A 311 -10.94 -0.58 1.67
N CYS A 312 -11.14 0.71 1.40
CA CYS A 312 -12.17 1.22 0.50
C CYS A 312 -11.52 1.93 -0.68
N SER A 313 -11.99 1.64 -1.90
CA SER A 313 -11.61 2.39 -3.10
C SER A 313 -12.55 3.57 -3.27
N VAL A 314 -12.01 4.76 -3.51
CA VAL A 314 -12.74 6.03 -3.55
C VAL A 314 -12.32 6.84 -4.76
N ASN A 315 -13.28 7.31 -5.54
CA ASN A 315 -13.03 8.22 -6.67
C ASN A 315 -12.72 9.63 -6.16
N ASN A 316 -11.69 10.24 -6.71
CA ASN A 316 -11.20 11.56 -6.36
C ASN A 316 -10.92 12.42 -7.61
N ASP A 317 -11.86 12.47 -8.55
CA ASP A 317 -11.69 13.10 -9.87
C ASP A 317 -11.24 14.56 -9.78
N LYS A 318 -11.63 15.28 -8.72
CA LYS A 318 -11.26 16.68 -8.49
C LYS A 318 -9.96 16.87 -7.71
N LEU A 319 -9.28 15.78 -7.33
CA LEU A 319 -8.04 15.77 -6.53
C LEU A 319 -8.15 16.54 -5.20
N GLN A 320 -9.35 16.63 -4.63
CA GLN A 320 -9.63 17.38 -3.40
C GLN A 320 -9.36 16.56 -2.14
N LEU A 321 -9.49 15.24 -2.23
CA LEU A 321 -9.21 14.33 -1.12
C LEU A 321 -7.70 14.04 -1.09
N LEU A 322 -7.02 14.64 -0.13
CA LEU A 322 -5.56 14.61 -0.04
C LEU A 322 -5.06 13.33 0.65
N PRO A 323 -3.90 12.80 0.26
CA PRO A 323 -3.24 11.73 1.01
C PRO A 323 -2.97 12.11 2.47
N ASN A 324 -2.97 11.10 3.33
CA ASN A 324 -2.69 11.21 4.76
C ASN A 324 -3.73 11.95 5.63
N VAL A 325 -4.82 12.50 5.07
CA VAL A 325 -5.89 13.12 5.87
C VAL A 325 -6.75 12.06 6.57
N ASN A 326 -7.26 12.43 7.75
CA ASN A 326 -8.24 11.62 8.47
C ASN A 326 -9.64 11.98 7.98
N VAL A 327 -10.47 10.97 7.81
CA VAL A 327 -11.82 11.08 7.23
C VAL A 327 -12.81 10.24 8.02
N GLY A 328 -14.07 10.66 7.99
CA GLY A 328 -15.20 9.84 8.43
C GLY A 328 -15.60 8.87 7.32
N VAL A 329 -15.86 7.62 7.68
CA VAL A 329 -16.26 6.55 6.76
C VAL A 329 -17.60 5.99 7.20
N ARG A 330 -18.63 6.07 6.35
CA ARG A 330 -19.92 5.45 6.59
C ARG A 330 -20.14 4.35 5.55
N ILE A 331 -20.25 3.11 6.03
CA ILE A 331 -20.41 1.90 5.20
C ILE A 331 -21.86 1.46 5.29
N ASN A 332 -22.54 1.33 4.19
CA ASN A 332 -23.89 0.76 4.13
C ASN A 332 -23.76 -0.78 4.16
N SER A 333 -23.99 -1.37 5.34
CA SER A 333 -23.76 -2.80 5.56
C SER A 333 -24.92 -3.67 5.07
N GLN A 334 -26.16 -3.27 5.35
CA GLN A 334 -27.36 -4.01 4.96
C GLN A 334 -28.50 -3.05 4.61
N GLU A 335 -29.23 -3.36 3.55
CA GLU A 335 -30.45 -2.65 3.14
C GLU A 335 -31.62 -3.62 3.20
N ARG A 336 -32.76 -3.20 3.79
CA ARG A 336 -34.04 -3.90 3.77
C ARG A 336 -35.10 -2.95 3.24
N ARG A 337 -35.89 -3.42 2.31
CA ARG A 337 -36.91 -2.60 1.67
C ARG A 337 -38.30 -3.00 2.11
N ASN A 338 -39.17 -2.00 2.32
CA ASN A 338 -40.57 -2.16 2.68
C ASN A 338 -40.79 -3.03 3.94
N VAL A 339 -39.93 -2.84 4.95
CA VAL A 339 -40.05 -3.56 6.23
C VAL A 339 -40.75 -2.71 7.27
N LEU A 340 -41.38 -3.38 8.25
CA LEU A 340 -42.04 -2.71 9.35
C LEU A 340 -41.01 -2.16 10.30
N VAL A 341 -41.05 -0.85 10.62
CA VAL A 341 -40.11 -0.20 11.52
C VAL A 341 -40.83 0.52 12.66
N VAL A 342 -40.11 0.61 13.77
CA VAL A 342 -40.48 1.40 14.96
C VAL A 342 -39.33 2.28 15.40
N PRO A 343 -39.59 3.48 15.95
CA PRO A 343 -38.52 4.31 16.51
C PRO A 343 -37.72 3.57 17.60
N ARG A 344 -36.41 3.75 17.64
CA ARG A 344 -35.52 3.06 18.61
C ARG A 344 -35.96 3.29 20.05
N GLY A 345 -36.45 4.50 20.36
CA GLY A 345 -36.92 4.84 21.69
C GLY A 345 -38.13 4.03 22.20
N THR A 346 -38.90 3.39 21.31
CA THR A 346 -40.04 2.57 21.72
C THR A 346 -39.68 1.14 22.13
N VAL A 347 -38.46 0.70 21.82
CA VAL A 347 -37.98 -0.65 22.09
C VAL A 347 -37.15 -0.65 23.38
N ALA A 348 -37.63 -1.34 24.39
CA ALA A 348 -36.90 -1.57 25.62
C ALA A 348 -36.23 -2.96 25.59
N THR A 349 -35.13 -3.09 26.34
CA THR A 349 -34.38 -4.35 26.47
C THR A 349 -34.33 -4.75 27.93
N GLU A 350 -34.74 -5.98 28.26
CA GLU A 350 -34.68 -6.57 29.59
C GLU A 350 -34.25 -8.02 29.45
N ASP A 351 -33.27 -8.45 30.21
CA ASP A 351 -32.70 -9.82 30.21
C ASP A 351 -32.29 -10.29 28.78
N GLY A 352 -31.81 -9.37 27.95
CA GLY A 352 -31.40 -9.66 26.56
C GLY A 352 -32.54 -9.80 25.56
N GLN A 353 -33.81 -9.68 26.04
CA GLN A 353 -34.98 -9.71 25.18
C GLN A 353 -35.48 -8.29 24.88
N ARG A 354 -35.98 -8.09 23.68
CA ARG A 354 -36.52 -6.80 23.24
C ARG A 354 -38.04 -6.82 23.26
N TYR A 355 -38.65 -5.77 23.78
CA TYR A 355 -40.10 -5.62 23.88
C TYR A 355 -40.53 -4.18 23.63
N VAL A 356 -41.80 -4.04 23.32
CA VAL A 356 -42.50 -2.77 23.17
C VAL A 356 -43.75 -2.77 24.03
N PHE A 357 -44.28 -1.58 24.35
CA PHE A 357 -45.56 -1.42 25.01
C PHE A 357 -46.63 -1.09 23.95
N VAL A 358 -47.54 -2.03 23.70
CA VAL A 358 -48.65 -1.84 22.77
C VAL A 358 -49.84 -1.28 23.53
N VAL A 359 -50.47 -0.26 22.95
CA VAL A 359 -51.68 0.37 23.52
C VAL A 359 -52.92 -0.40 23.08
N LYS A 360 -53.55 -1.15 23.98
CA LYS A 360 -54.85 -1.80 23.75
C LYS A 360 -56.01 -0.93 24.17
N SER A 361 -57.08 -0.94 23.37
CA SER A 361 -58.35 -0.33 23.72
C SER A 361 -59.16 -1.27 24.60
N GLY A 362 -59.38 -0.87 25.87
CA GLY A 362 -60.28 -1.57 26.79
C GLY A 362 -61.63 -0.85 26.95
N LEU A 363 -62.60 -1.47 27.61
CA LEU A 363 -63.89 -0.88 27.99
C LEU A 363 -63.69 0.34 28.91
N GLY A 364 -63.51 1.55 28.32
CA GLY A 364 -63.39 2.80 29.05
C GLY A 364 -62.02 3.36 29.37
N ALA A 365 -60.92 2.60 29.20
CA ALA A 365 -59.55 3.06 29.37
C ALA A 365 -58.61 2.31 28.45
N ARG A 366 -57.51 2.98 28.03
CA ARG A 366 -56.40 2.33 27.27
C ARG A 366 -55.42 1.72 28.25
N MET A 367 -54.99 0.49 27.95
CA MET A 367 -54.01 -0.26 28.74
C MET A 367 -52.78 -0.55 27.92
N LEU A 368 -51.61 -0.58 28.57
CA LEU A 368 -50.35 -1.04 27.99
C LEU A 368 -50.25 -2.56 28.10
N GLU A 369 -49.85 -3.20 27.02
CA GLU A 369 -49.43 -4.60 26.96
C GLU A 369 -47.96 -4.66 26.62
N LYS A 370 -47.15 -5.22 27.54
CA LYS A 370 -45.73 -5.52 27.27
C LYS A 370 -45.67 -6.71 26.34
N ARG A 371 -45.14 -6.46 25.14
CA ARG A 371 -45.06 -7.48 24.08
C ARG A 371 -43.66 -7.66 23.60
N GLN A 372 -43.19 -8.88 23.65
CA GLN A 372 -41.92 -9.27 23.08
C GLN A 372 -41.93 -9.16 21.56
N ILE A 373 -40.88 -8.58 20.97
CA ILE A 373 -40.70 -8.47 19.54
C ILE A 373 -39.34 -9.05 19.12
N GLN A 374 -39.31 -9.51 17.87
CA GLN A 374 -38.05 -9.81 17.21
C GLN A 374 -37.69 -8.65 16.31
N VAL A 375 -36.48 -8.10 16.52
CA VAL A 375 -35.97 -7.03 15.68
C VAL A 375 -34.92 -7.55 14.69
N GLY A 376 -34.92 -6.96 13.51
CA GLY A 376 -33.92 -7.19 12.46
C GLY A 376 -32.81 -6.14 12.51
N ILE A 377 -32.53 -5.53 11.35
CA ILE A 377 -31.54 -4.47 11.24
C ILE A 377 -32.04 -3.16 11.89
N ALA A 378 -31.08 -2.29 12.20
CA ALA A 378 -31.37 -0.97 12.77
C ALA A 378 -30.57 0.10 12.03
N ASP A 379 -31.16 1.29 11.92
CA ASP A 379 -30.42 2.52 11.56
C ASP A 379 -30.26 3.43 12.80
N SER A 380 -29.95 4.70 12.60
CA SER A 380 -29.77 5.66 13.69
C SER A 380 -31.06 5.94 14.47
N THR A 381 -32.24 5.78 13.86
CA THR A 381 -33.53 6.24 14.35
C THR A 381 -34.53 5.10 14.58
N HIS A 382 -34.46 4.03 13.81
CA HIS A 382 -35.45 2.96 13.81
C HIS A 382 -34.86 1.56 14.01
N TYR A 383 -35.72 0.64 14.45
CA TYR A 383 -35.52 -0.82 14.40
C TYR A 383 -36.49 -1.45 13.39
N GLU A 384 -36.00 -2.37 12.57
CA GLU A 384 -36.87 -3.31 11.83
C GLU A 384 -37.53 -4.25 12.81
N VAL A 385 -38.86 -4.44 12.66
CA VAL A 385 -39.63 -5.44 13.42
C VAL A 385 -39.92 -6.62 12.50
N VAL A 386 -39.27 -7.76 12.81
CA VAL A 386 -39.44 -9.00 12.04
C VAL A 386 -40.69 -9.73 12.46
N SER A 387 -41.01 -9.74 13.77
CA SER A 387 -42.22 -10.36 14.31
C SER A 387 -42.65 -9.73 15.64
N GLY A 388 -43.92 -9.92 16.03
CA GLY A 388 -44.48 -9.42 17.30
C GLY A 388 -45.41 -8.20 17.14
N LEU A 389 -45.41 -7.53 15.99
CA LEU A 389 -46.36 -6.43 15.66
C LEU A 389 -47.00 -6.64 14.28
N ASP A 390 -48.24 -6.25 14.15
CA ASP A 390 -48.98 -6.34 12.88
C ASP A 390 -49.00 -5.03 12.05
N GLY A 391 -48.37 -3.96 12.57
CA GLY A 391 -48.28 -2.66 11.90
C GLY A 391 -49.50 -1.76 12.04
N LYS A 392 -50.58 -2.22 12.67
CA LYS A 392 -51.80 -1.42 12.93
C LYS A 392 -51.94 -1.03 14.41
N GLU A 393 -51.09 -1.58 15.24
CA GLU A 393 -51.10 -1.39 16.68
C GLU A 393 -50.34 -0.12 17.08
N LEU A 394 -50.93 0.66 17.98
CA LEU A 394 -50.24 1.85 18.52
C LEU A 394 -49.19 1.41 19.55
N VAL A 395 -47.96 1.85 19.37
CA VAL A 395 -46.83 1.58 20.28
C VAL A 395 -46.55 2.83 21.11
N ALA A 396 -46.37 2.65 22.43
CA ALA A 396 -46.10 3.74 23.35
C ALA A 396 -44.68 4.29 23.13
N LEU A 397 -44.54 5.61 23.06
CA LEU A 397 -43.26 6.31 23.10
C LEU A 397 -42.75 6.42 24.54
N PRO A 398 -41.43 6.53 24.76
CA PRO A 398 -40.86 6.82 26.09
C PRO A 398 -41.51 8.06 26.68
N SER A 399 -41.74 8.02 27.99
CA SER A 399 -42.30 9.15 28.74
C SER A 399 -41.54 9.33 30.07
N ASP A 400 -41.85 10.42 30.77
CA ASP A 400 -41.29 10.66 32.13
C ASP A 400 -41.73 9.64 33.20
N VAL A 401 -42.67 8.76 32.83
CA VAL A 401 -43.20 7.71 33.66
C VAL A 401 -42.69 6.36 33.18
N GLU A 402 -42.19 5.54 34.08
CA GLU A 402 -41.80 4.16 33.79
C GLU A 402 -43.03 3.33 33.35
N LEU A 403 -43.00 2.84 32.11
CA LEU A 403 -44.07 2.06 31.54
C LEU A 403 -44.10 0.64 32.09
N GLN A 404 -45.25 0.15 32.53
CA GLN A 404 -45.42 -1.19 33.11
C GLN A 404 -46.59 -1.91 32.38
N ASP A 405 -46.48 -3.23 32.35
CA ASP A 405 -47.55 -4.08 31.83
C ASP A 405 -48.86 -3.87 32.60
N GLY A 406 -49.99 -3.78 31.85
CA GLY A 406 -51.29 -3.52 32.44
C GLY A 406 -51.56 -2.09 32.91
N MET A 407 -50.63 -1.15 32.72
CA MET A 407 -50.75 0.24 33.14
C MET A 407 -51.85 0.97 32.35
N HIS A 408 -52.73 1.71 33.05
CA HIS A 408 -53.76 2.54 32.45
C HIS A 408 -53.16 3.84 31.95
N VAL A 409 -53.39 4.16 30.66
CA VAL A 409 -52.79 5.31 30.01
C VAL A 409 -53.79 6.17 29.24
N LYS A 410 -53.50 7.46 29.11
CA LYS A 410 -54.23 8.39 28.26
C LYS A 410 -53.29 8.85 27.14
N ILE A 411 -53.64 8.62 25.91
CA ILE A 411 -52.88 9.11 24.75
C ILE A 411 -53.13 10.60 24.58
N ILE A 412 -52.05 11.39 24.63
CA ILE A 412 -52.09 12.85 24.45
C ILE A 412 -51.73 13.27 23.04
N SER A 413 -50.87 12.51 22.35
CA SER A 413 -50.50 12.73 20.95
C SER A 413 -50.27 11.39 20.26
N THR A 414 -50.52 11.37 18.97
CA THR A 414 -50.20 10.23 18.11
C THR A 414 -49.29 10.77 17.00
N GLU A 415 -48.05 10.32 16.99
CA GLU A 415 -47.06 10.68 15.98
C GLU A 415 -47.07 9.60 14.90
N SER A 416 -46.93 10.01 13.64
CA SER A 416 -46.51 9.06 12.60
C SER A 416 -45.00 8.95 12.67
N ALA A 417 -44.45 7.78 12.53
CA ALA A 417 -42.98 7.54 12.58
C ALA A 417 -42.17 8.40 11.56
N PHE A 418 -42.91 9.03 10.64
CA PHE A 418 -42.35 9.87 9.57
C PHE A 418 -41.80 11.24 10.03
N LEU A 419 -42.12 11.73 11.25
CA LEU A 419 -41.80 13.11 11.64
C LEU A 419 -40.46 13.25 12.44
N GLN A 420 -39.85 12.18 12.90
CA GLN A 420 -38.64 12.27 13.69
C GLN A 420 -37.31 12.19 12.88
N GLY A 421 -37.37 11.82 11.60
CA GLY A 421 -36.18 11.67 10.74
C GLY A 421 -35.72 12.93 9.99
N HIS A 422 -36.42 14.09 10.13
CA HIS A 422 -36.18 15.25 9.24
C HIS A 422 -35.60 16.49 9.96
N HIS A 423 -35.14 16.40 11.19
CA HIS A 423 -34.69 17.57 11.96
C HIS A 423 -33.17 17.75 12.10
N ASP A 424 -32.37 16.90 11.44
CA ASP A 424 -30.88 17.01 11.58
C ASP A 424 -30.12 17.15 10.23
N ASP A 425 -30.79 17.56 9.16
CA ASP A 425 -30.13 17.90 7.89
C ASP A 425 -30.40 19.40 7.53
N ARG A 426 -29.85 20.32 8.32
CA ARG A 426 -29.61 21.70 7.89
C ARG A 426 -28.22 22.15 8.29
#